data_c7f3033b85d24793a5dccf3902357f98
#
_entry.id   c7f3033b85d24793a5dccf3902357f98
#
_cell.length_a   1.000
_cell.length_b   1.000
_cell.length_c   1.000
_cell.angle_alpha   90.00
_cell.angle_beta   90.00
_cell.angle_gamma   90.00
#
_symmetry.space_group_name_H-M   'P 1'
#
loop_
_entity.id
_entity.type
_entity.pdbx_description
1 polymer ?
#
loop_
_entity_poly.entity_id
_entity_poly.type
_entity_poly.pdbx_seq_one_letter_code
_entity_poly.pdbx_strand_id
1 'polypeptide(L)'
;KISWLLKNGFKLNFKVSKLIQNKLFSFFMNWVTTTKPTWNGHNSSAYKSDIIAVNGFNELLSYGGEDRELGERLYNLGIFSKQIRYSAICLHLYHERNYVDIEKIKFNLKVRKFNKKHNVIKTKEGIYKN
;
A
#
# COMPACT_ATOMS: atom_id res chain seq x y z
N LYS A 1 -2.26 -21.08 -14.39
CA LYS A 1 -2.76 -20.85 -15.76
C LYS A 1 -3.76 -19.70 -15.71
N ILE A 2 -3.77 -18.82 -16.74
CA ILE A 2 -4.68 -17.66 -16.81
C ILE A 2 -6.16 -18.10 -16.76
N SER A 3 -6.48 -19.22 -17.41
CA SER A 3 -7.84 -19.80 -17.36
C SER A 3 -8.33 -20.09 -15.94
N TRP A 4 -7.48 -20.57 -15.06
CA TRP A 4 -7.82 -20.80 -13.65
C TRP A 4 -8.08 -19.48 -12.93
N LEU A 5 -7.25 -18.45 -13.16
CA LEU A 5 -7.43 -17.13 -12.57
C LEU A 5 -8.76 -16.49 -12.99
N LEU A 6 -9.13 -16.60 -14.28
CA LEU A 6 -10.40 -16.08 -14.79
C LEU A 6 -11.61 -16.78 -14.14
N LYS A 7 -11.53 -18.11 -13.95
CA LYS A 7 -12.59 -18.88 -13.26
C LYS A 7 -12.73 -18.48 -11.78
N ASN A 8 -11.68 -17.95 -11.16
CA ASN A 8 -11.64 -17.55 -9.76
C ASN A 8 -11.70 -16.03 -9.54
N GLY A 9 -12.42 -15.31 -10.40
CA GLY A 9 -12.74 -13.89 -10.21
C GLY A 9 -11.69 -12.91 -10.71
N PHE A 10 -10.65 -13.36 -11.42
CA PHE A 10 -9.70 -12.45 -12.06
C PHE A 10 -10.30 -11.90 -13.35
N LYS A 11 -10.39 -10.57 -13.46
CA LYS A 11 -10.91 -9.91 -14.67
C LYS A 11 -9.81 -9.71 -15.70
N LEU A 12 -10.06 -10.10 -16.94
CA LEU A 12 -9.14 -9.86 -18.06
C LEU A 12 -9.06 -8.36 -18.35
N ASN A 13 -7.90 -7.77 -18.08
CA ASN A 13 -7.61 -6.36 -18.32
C ASN A 13 -6.09 -6.15 -18.47
N PHE A 14 -5.64 -4.91 -18.66
CA PHE A 14 -4.23 -4.58 -18.80
C PHE A 14 -3.34 -5.11 -17.65
N LYS A 15 -3.90 -5.41 -16.48
CA LYS A 15 -3.14 -5.99 -15.35
C LYS A 15 -2.59 -7.39 -15.64
N VAL A 16 -3.08 -8.07 -16.69
CA VAL A 16 -2.55 -9.36 -17.16
C VAL A 16 -1.07 -9.24 -17.58
N SER A 17 -0.65 -8.07 -18.06
CA SER A 17 0.76 -7.82 -18.41
C SER A 17 1.74 -8.09 -17.26
N LYS A 18 1.28 -7.97 -16.01
CA LYS A 18 2.10 -8.30 -14.83
C LYS A 18 2.42 -9.79 -14.70
N LEU A 19 1.64 -10.66 -15.36
CA LEU A 19 1.86 -12.11 -15.35
C LEU A 19 3.01 -12.55 -16.28
N ILE A 20 3.60 -11.61 -17.03
CA ILE A 20 4.76 -11.87 -17.87
C ILE A 20 5.98 -12.00 -16.95
N GLN A 21 6.44 -13.25 -16.78
CA GLN A 21 7.59 -13.59 -15.93
C GLN A 21 8.91 -13.39 -16.69
N ASN A 22 9.27 -12.13 -16.96
CA ASN A 22 10.54 -11.77 -17.58
C ASN A 22 11.22 -10.66 -16.75
N LYS A 23 12.45 -10.91 -16.29
CA LYS A 23 13.19 -9.97 -15.42
C LYS A 23 13.45 -8.62 -16.06
N LEU A 24 13.86 -8.61 -17.34
CA LEU A 24 14.13 -7.37 -18.09
C LEU A 24 12.84 -6.58 -18.32
N PHE A 25 11.77 -7.27 -18.70
CA PHE A 25 10.44 -6.66 -18.84
C PHE A 25 9.97 -6.06 -17.52
N SER A 26 10.08 -6.80 -16.42
CA SER A 26 9.68 -6.34 -15.08
C SER A 26 10.48 -5.12 -14.64
N PHE A 27 11.80 -5.12 -14.87
CA PHE A 27 12.67 -3.98 -14.58
C PHE A 27 12.23 -2.74 -15.36
N PHE A 28 12.09 -2.87 -16.68
CA PHE A 28 11.66 -1.79 -17.56
C PHE A 28 10.27 -1.25 -17.16
N MET A 29 9.30 -2.15 -16.93
CA MET A 29 7.94 -1.76 -16.54
C MET A 29 7.87 -1.11 -15.15
N ASN A 30 8.70 -1.52 -14.20
CA ASN A 30 8.80 -0.84 -12.91
C ASN A 30 9.39 0.58 -13.04
N TRP A 31 10.27 0.78 -14.02
CA TRP A 31 10.90 2.07 -14.28
C TRP A 31 9.97 3.04 -15.01
N VAL A 32 9.24 2.58 -16.05
CA VAL A 32 8.36 3.45 -16.86
C VAL A 32 6.98 3.66 -16.25
N THR A 33 6.58 2.89 -15.22
CA THR A 33 5.25 3.03 -14.63
C THR A 33 5.06 4.39 -13.99
N THR A 34 3.98 5.07 -14.35
CA THR A 34 3.59 6.37 -13.77
C THR A 34 2.97 6.23 -12.37
N THR A 35 2.72 5.00 -11.92
CA THR A 35 2.14 4.76 -10.58
C THR A 35 3.18 5.05 -9.52
N LYS A 36 2.90 6.02 -8.65
CA LYS A 36 3.77 6.31 -7.50
C LYS A 36 3.83 5.10 -6.56
N PRO A 37 5.03 4.72 -6.08
CA PRO A 37 5.15 3.68 -5.08
C PRO A 37 4.58 4.21 -3.76
N THR A 38 3.54 3.56 -3.27
CA THR A 38 2.92 3.85 -1.98
C THR A 38 2.82 2.57 -1.19
N TRP A 39 2.76 2.68 0.14
CA TRP A 39 2.48 1.51 0.95
C TRP A 39 1.07 0.99 0.66
N ASN A 40 0.97 -0.29 0.32
CA ASN A 40 -0.29 -1.00 0.16
C ASN A 40 -0.22 -2.25 1.02
N GLY A 41 -1.07 -2.36 2.02
CA GLY A 41 -1.02 -3.40 3.02
C GLY A 41 -1.02 -4.85 2.48
N HIS A 42 -1.55 -5.04 1.25
CA HIS A 42 -1.57 -6.36 0.61
C HIS A 42 -0.24 -6.77 -0.04
N ASN A 43 0.67 -5.84 -0.31
CA ASN A 43 1.96 -6.12 -0.97
C ASN A 43 2.98 -5.01 -0.70
N SER A 44 3.47 -4.95 0.53
CA SER A 44 4.50 -3.99 0.94
C SER A 44 5.40 -4.63 2.00
N SER A 45 6.64 -4.19 2.05
CA SER A 45 7.61 -4.60 3.04
C SER A 45 8.53 -3.44 3.42
N ALA A 46 8.99 -3.45 4.66
CA ALA A 46 10.03 -2.55 5.17
C ALA A 46 10.83 -3.29 6.24
N TYR A 47 11.95 -2.72 6.66
CA TYR A 47 12.68 -3.24 7.81
C TYR A 47 11.87 -3.04 9.09
N LYS A 48 11.96 -4.01 10.00
CA LYS A 48 11.29 -3.96 11.31
C LYS A 48 11.67 -2.69 12.10
N SER A 49 12.95 -2.31 12.03
CA SER A 49 13.47 -1.07 12.64
C SER A 49 12.71 0.17 12.16
N ASP A 50 12.43 0.27 10.85
CA ASP A 50 11.77 1.43 10.27
C ASP A 50 10.30 1.50 10.70
N ILE A 51 9.63 0.33 10.77
CA ILE A 51 8.25 0.25 11.28
C ILE A 51 8.20 0.65 12.77
N ILE A 52 9.16 0.22 13.58
CA ILE A 52 9.25 0.61 14.99
C ILE A 52 9.55 2.12 15.10
N ALA A 53 10.44 2.66 14.27
CA ALA A 53 10.81 4.06 14.29
C ALA A 53 9.62 5.01 14.07
N VAL A 54 8.63 4.59 13.26
CA VAL A 54 7.38 5.33 13.04
C VAL A 54 6.26 4.92 13.99
N ASN A 55 6.53 4.05 14.96
CA ASN A 55 5.59 3.50 15.93
C ASN A 55 4.47 2.63 15.34
N GLY A 56 4.75 1.94 14.21
CA GLY A 56 3.81 1.00 13.60
C GLY A 56 2.60 1.64 12.93
N PHE A 57 1.52 0.88 12.79
CA PHE A 57 0.25 1.37 12.29
C PHE A 57 -0.42 2.31 13.30
N ASN A 58 -1.20 3.27 12.79
CA ASN A 58 -2.04 4.11 13.62
C ASN A 58 -3.36 3.37 13.91
N GLU A 59 -3.53 2.91 15.15
CA GLU A 59 -4.67 2.10 15.59
C GLU A 59 -6.00 2.87 15.62
N LEU A 60 -5.98 4.20 15.54
CA LEU A 60 -7.19 5.01 15.37
C LEU A 60 -7.82 4.88 13.98
N LEU A 61 -7.02 4.45 13.00
CA LEU A 61 -7.47 4.36 11.63
C LEU A 61 -8.07 2.98 11.36
N SER A 62 -9.26 2.97 10.80
CA SER A 62 -9.89 1.77 10.27
C SER A 62 -9.70 1.69 8.75
N TYR A 63 -10.40 0.77 8.09
CA TYR A 63 -10.31 0.58 6.65
C TYR A 63 -10.45 1.89 5.85
N GLY A 64 -9.52 2.10 4.93
CA GLY A 64 -9.55 3.20 3.97
C GLY A 64 -8.38 4.17 4.05
N GLY A 65 -7.17 3.70 3.85
CA GLY A 65 -5.94 4.49 3.74
C GLY A 65 -5.06 4.49 4.99
N GLU A 66 -5.34 3.60 5.94
CA GLU A 66 -4.52 3.30 7.11
C GLU A 66 -3.12 2.80 6.72
N ASP A 67 -3.06 2.01 5.67
CA ASP A 67 -1.84 1.49 5.07
C ASP A 67 -1.01 2.61 4.42
N ARG A 68 -1.66 3.51 3.69
CA ARG A 68 -1.01 4.67 3.07
C ARG A 68 -0.50 5.66 4.10
N GLU A 69 -1.21 5.81 5.22
CA GLU A 69 -0.80 6.67 6.32
C GLU A 69 0.54 6.23 6.91
N LEU A 70 0.73 4.93 7.14
CA LEU A 70 2.01 4.37 7.55
C LEU A 70 3.12 4.70 6.53
N GLY A 71 2.84 4.49 5.23
CA GLY A 71 3.81 4.79 4.18
C GLY A 71 4.17 6.28 4.09
N GLU A 72 3.23 7.17 4.37
CA GLU A 72 3.46 8.62 4.42
C GLU A 72 4.37 9.01 5.60
N ARG A 73 4.21 8.36 6.77
CA ARG A 73 5.11 8.57 7.93
C ARG A 73 6.51 8.01 7.69
N LEU A 74 6.62 6.86 7.03
CA LEU A 74 7.93 6.35 6.58
C LEU A 74 8.61 7.33 5.62
N TYR A 75 7.87 7.90 4.68
CA TYR A 75 8.39 8.92 3.77
C TYR A 75 8.85 10.18 4.52
N ASN A 76 8.09 10.64 5.52
CA ASN A 76 8.48 11.77 6.37
C ASN A 76 9.74 11.47 7.21
N LEU A 77 9.99 10.20 7.55
CA LEU A 77 11.22 9.75 8.19
C LEU A 77 12.43 9.71 7.22
N GLY A 78 12.20 9.90 5.91
CA GLY A 78 13.25 9.80 4.88
C GLY A 78 13.40 8.41 4.28
N ILE A 79 12.48 7.49 4.55
CA ILE A 79 12.46 6.13 3.96
C ILE A 79 11.64 6.16 2.68
N PHE A 80 12.34 6.11 1.55
CA PHE A 80 11.70 6.17 0.24
C PHE A 80 11.31 4.80 -0.28
N SER A 81 10.13 4.73 -0.87
CA SER A 81 9.60 3.50 -1.43
C SER A 81 10.14 3.20 -2.82
N LYS A 82 10.36 1.92 -3.12
CA LYS A 82 10.74 1.42 -4.44
C LYS A 82 9.56 0.70 -5.09
N GLN A 83 9.35 0.96 -6.39
CA GLN A 83 8.32 0.26 -7.15
C GLN A 83 8.73 -1.18 -7.45
N ILE A 84 7.87 -2.13 -7.04
CA ILE A 84 8.08 -3.58 -7.26
C ILE A 84 6.89 -4.24 -7.98
N ARG A 85 6.01 -3.44 -8.55
CA ARG A 85 4.71 -3.87 -9.09
C ARG A 85 4.78 -5.00 -10.11
N TYR A 86 5.84 -5.06 -10.89
CA TYR A 86 6.09 -6.09 -11.91
C TYR A 86 7.07 -7.15 -11.45
N SER A 87 7.71 -6.99 -10.29
CA SER A 87 8.67 -7.95 -9.73
C SER A 87 8.06 -8.80 -8.63
N ALA A 88 7.19 -8.22 -7.79
CA ALA A 88 6.44 -8.92 -6.75
C ALA A 88 4.95 -8.80 -7.06
N ILE A 89 4.42 -9.80 -7.77
CA ILE A 89 3.07 -9.77 -8.32
C ILE A 89 2.07 -10.20 -7.26
N CYS A 90 1.12 -9.33 -6.94
CA CYS A 90 -0.05 -9.65 -6.15
C CYS A 90 -1.31 -9.53 -7.02
N LEU A 91 -2.14 -10.57 -7.02
CA LEU A 91 -3.39 -10.63 -7.73
C LEU A 91 -4.55 -10.49 -6.74
N HIS A 92 -5.35 -9.45 -6.92
CA HIS A 92 -6.55 -9.25 -6.15
C HIS A 92 -7.75 -9.87 -6.90
N LEU A 93 -8.32 -10.93 -6.33
CA LEU A 93 -9.55 -11.52 -6.84
C LEU A 93 -10.75 -10.70 -6.41
N TYR A 94 -11.82 -10.73 -7.21
CA TYR A 94 -13.03 -9.99 -6.90
C TYR A 94 -13.71 -10.55 -5.65
N HIS A 95 -14.11 -9.64 -4.75
CA HIS A 95 -15.00 -9.92 -3.63
C HIS A 95 -15.80 -8.66 -3.28
N GLU A 96 -16.95 -8.82 -2.67
CA GLU A 96 -17.76 -7.72 -2.15
C GLU A 96 -17.09 -7.08 -0.93
N ARG A 97 -17.36 -5.78 -0.71
CA ARG A 97 -16.72 -4.98 0.35
C ARG A 97 -17.78 -4.35 1.25
N ASN A 98 -18.50 -5.17 1.97
CA ASN A 98 -19.60 -4.72 2.85
C ASN A 98 -19.11 -3.95 4.11
N TYR A 99 -17.80 -3.94 4.34
CA TYR A 99 -17.14 -3.26 5.48
C TYR A 99 -16.71 -1.81 5.17
N VAL A 100 -17.04 -1.26 4.01
CA VAL A 100 -16.68 0.11 3.63
C VAL A 100 -17.55 1.10 4.39
N ASP A 101 -16.91 1.98 5.19
CA ASP A 101 -17.54 3.06 5.94
C ASP A 101 -17.00 4.40 5.45
N ILE A 102 -17.87 5.21 4.84
CA ILE A 102 -17.48 6.47 4.23
C ILE A 102 -17.01 7.49 5.27
N GLU A 103 -17.61 7.52 6.46
CA GLU A 103 -17.22 8.47 7.51
C GLU A 103 -15.82 8.14 8.07
N LYS A 104 -15.52 6.86 8.25
CA LYS A 104 -14.18 6.41 8.62
C LYS A 104 -13.14 6.75 7.56
N ILE A 105 -13.46 6.59 6.28
CA ILE A 105 -12.58 7.00 5.18
C ILE A 105 -12.33 8.51 5.20
N LYS A 106 -13.36 9.32 5.42
CA LYS A 106 -13.21 10.78 5.55
C LYS A 106 -12.33 11.17 6.74
N PHE A 107 -12.51 10.50 7.88
CA PHE A 107 -11.66 10.68 9.06
C PHE A 107 -10.20 10.36 8.75
N ASN A 108 -9.92 9.18 8.18
CA ASN A 108 -8.58 8.76 7.78
C ASN A 108 -7.92 9.78 6.83
N LEU A 109 -8.68 10.31 5.88
CA LEU A 109 -8.19 11.35 4.95
C LEU A 109 -7.81 12.64 5.68
N LYS A 110 -8.57 13.06 6.72
CA LYS A 110 -8.23 14.23 7.54
C LYS A 110 -6.92 14.01 8.29
N VAL A 111 -6.76 12.84 8.93
CA VAL A 111 -5.52 12.49 9.64
C VAL A 111 -4.32 12.50 8.68
N ARG A 112 -4.43 11.86 7.52
CA ARG A 112 -3.36 11.83 6.52
C ARG A 112 -2.99 13.24 6.01
N LYS A 113 -3.97 14.10 5.75
CA LYS A 113 -3.72 15.50 5.36
C LYS A 113 -2.97 16.26 6.46
N PHE A 114 -3.37 16.06 7.72
CA PHE A 114 -2.69 16.65 8.88
C PHE A 114 -1.23 16.15 8.96
N ASN A 115 -1.03 14.84 8.92
CA ASN A 115 0.31 14.23 9.02
C ASN A 115 1.24 14.72 7.90
N LYS A 116 0.73 14.84 6.68
CA LYS A 116 1.49 15.38 5.55
C LYS A 116 1.84 16.85 5.74
N LYS A 117 0.88 17.68 6.21
CA LYS A 117 1.10 19.12 6.43
C LYS A 117 2.14 19.39 7.52
N HIS A 118 2.18 18.55 8.55
CA HIS A 118 3.01 18.74 9.73
C HIS A 118 4.25 17.82 9.77
N ASN A 119 4.52 17.07 8.68
CA ASN A 119 5.62 16.11 8.58
C ASN A 119 5.67 15.13 9.76
N VAL A 120 4.51 14.64 10.18
CA VAL A 120 4.41 13.71 11.31
C VAL A 120 5.12 12.40 10.95
N ILE A 121 6.07 11.99 11.81
CA ILE A 121 6.86 10.76 11.65
C ILE A 121 6.25 9.63 12.49
N LYS A 122 5.94 9.90 13.76
CA LYS A 122 5.43 8.89 14.71
C LYS A 122 3.95 9.11 14.98
N THR A 123 3.18 8.02 14.98
CA THR A 123 1.82 8.06 15.54
C THR A 123 1.89 7.95 17.06
N LYS A 124 0.91 8.55 17.74
CA LYS A 124 0.73 8.38 19.20
C LYS A 124 0.07 7.04 19.53
N GLU A 125 -0.81 6.59 18.64
CA GLU A 125 -1.61 5.38 18.78
C GLU A 125 -1.03 4.27 17.91
N GLY A 126 0.09 3.70 18.33
CA GLY A 126 0.80 2.65 17.61
C GLY A 126 1.26 1.52 18.54
N ILE A 127 2.44 0.96 18.25
CA ILE A 127 3.04 -0.14 19.03
C ILE A 127 3.24 0.29 20.50
N TYR A 128 3.73 1.50 20.70
CA TYR A 128 3.91 2.10 22.03
C TYR A 128 2.87 3.20 22.20
N LYS A 129 2.03 3.07 23.22
CA LYS A 129 1.03 4.08 23.61
C LYS A 129 1.68 5.03 24.62
N ASN A 130 1.65 6.32 24.31
CA ASN A 130 2.12 7.39 25.18
C ASN A 130 0.95 7.97 25.97
#